data_060c0be88c1c33f9a483de8817de62f7
#
_entry.id   060c0be88c1c33f9a483de8817de62f7
#
_cell.length_a   1.000
_cell.length_b   1.000
_cell.length_c   1.000
_cell.angle_alpha   90.00
_cell.angle_beta   90.00
_cell.angle_gamma   90.00
#
_symmetry.space_group_name_H-M   'P 1'
#
loop_
_entity.id
_entity.type
_entity.pdbx_description
1 polymer ?
#
loop_
_entity_poly.entity_id
_entity_poly.type
_entity_poly.pdbx_seq_one_letter_code
_entity_poly.pdbx_strand_id
1 'polypeptide(L)'
;MKNEEIKKMCWQINTENDILDAVLPWDYHRFVCVMKDNTIQIFTGMCDETYDGEIVQHLDCIDDSLDYDIDDIVMWIEVPYINKS
;
A
#
# COMPACT_ATOMS: atom_id res chain seq x y z
N MET A 1 -13.39 6.02 19.24
CA MET A 1 -12.75 5.24 18.18
C MET A 1 -12.85 3.76 18.53
N LYS A 2 -13.19 2.95 17.55
CA LYS A 2 -13.38 1.52 17.79
C LYS A 2 -12.05 0.80 17.73
N ASN A 3 -11.93 -0.29 18.49
CA ASN A 3 -10.69 -1.07 18.55
C ASN A 3 -10.26 -1.58 17.19
N GLU A 4 -11.21 -1.90 16.34
CA GLU A 4 -10.91 -2.42 15.01
C GLU A 4 -10.21 -1.38 14.13
N GLU A 5 -10.60 -0.13 14.27
CA GLU A 5 -9.96 0.96 13.52
C GLU A 5 -8.54 1.19 14.00
N ILE A 6 -8.32 1.06 15.31
CA ILE A 6 -6.99 1.19 15.88
C ILE A 6 -6.07 0.10 15.34
N LYS A 7 -6.57 -1.12 15.25
CA LYS A 7 -5.78 -2.24 14.72
C LYS A 7 -5.39 -2.03 13.28
N LYS A 8 -6.29 -1.46 12.47
CA LYS A 8 -6.00 -1.20 11.06
C LYS A 8 -4.92 -0.15 10.88
N MET A 9 -4.73 0.70 11.88
CA MET A 9 -3.75 1.77 11.82
C MET A 9 -2.40 1.38 12.43
N CYS A 10 -2.20 0.12 12.74
CA CYS A 10 -0.93 -0.35 13.27
C CYS A 10 0.05 -0.61 12.14
N TRP A 11 1.32 -0.28 12.39
CA TRP A 11 2.38 -0.54 11.43
C TRP A 11 2.55 -2.04 11.22
N GLN A 12 2.76 -2.42 9.97
CA GLN A 12 3.01 -3.80 9.57
C GLN A 12 4.42 -3.92 9.02
N ILE A 13 5.11 -4.99 9.39
CA ILE A 13 6.41 -5.29 8.81
C ILE A 13 6.17 -5.94 7.45
N ASN A 14 6.88 -5.46 6.43
CA ASN A 14 6.72 -5.99 5.07
C ASN A 14 7.52 -7.29 4.94
N THR A 15 6.83 -8.40 5.16
CA THR A 15 7.42 -9.73 5.05
C THR A 15 6.97 -10.35 3.74
N GLU A 16 7.93 -10.68 2.88
CA GLU A 16 7.66 -11.30 1.58
C GLU A 16 6.67 -10.49 0.73
N ASN A 17 6.76 -9.16 0.85
CA ASN A 17 5.90 -8.23 0.12
C ASN A 17 4.42 -8.42 0.42
N ASP A 18 4.10 -8.71 1.67
CA ASP A 18 2.73 -8.90 2.12
C ASP A 18 1.88 -7.64 1.98
N ILE A 19 2.51 -6.48 1.78
CA ILE A 19 1.79 -5.26 1.47
C ILE A 19 0.88 -5.42 0.23
N LEU A 20 1.30 -6.24 -0.73
CA LEU A 20 0.46 -6.52 -1.89
C LEU A 20 -0.82 -7.24 -1.52
N ASP A 21 -0.78 -8.07 -0.50
CA ASP A 21 -1.97 -8.80 -0.05
C ASP A 21 -3.03 -7.87 0.53
N ALA A 22 -2.61 -6.68 0.96
CA ALA A 22 -3.55 -5.67 1.46
C ALA A 22 -4.25 -4.92 0.34
N VAL A 23 -3.79 -5.05 -0.90
CA VAL A 23 -4.42 -4.39 -2.05
C VAL A 23 -5.55 -5.28 -2.55
N LEU A 24 -6.77 -4.88 -2.25
CA LEU A 24 -7.95 -5.66 -2.58
C LEU A 24 -8.49 -5.25 -3.95
N PRO A 25 -9.07 -6.19 -4.71
CA PRO A 25 -9.74 -5.85 -5.97
C PRO A 25 -10.84 -4.81 -5.74
N TRP A 26 -10.99 -3.90 -6.67
CA TRP A 26 -12.06 -2.91 -6.68
C TRP A 26 -11.90 -1.79 -5.66
N ASP A 27 -10.80 -1.78 -4.88
CA ASP A 27 -10.53 -0.75 -3.90
C ASP A 27 -9.27 0.02 -4.27
N TYR A 28 -9.26 1.28 -3.85
CA TYR A 28 -8.08 2.14 -3.95
C TYR A 28 -7.46 2.23 -2.57
N HIS A 29 -6.18 1.93 -2.48
CA HIS A 29 -5.48 1.91 -1.20
C HIS A 29 -4.35 2.94 -1.19
N ARG A 30 -4.07 3.46 -0.01
CA ARG A 30 -2.95 4.36 0.19
C ARG A 30 -2.17 3.88 1.40
N PHE A 31 -0.86 3.79 1.24
CA PHE A 31 0.03 3.30 2.28
C PHE A 31 1.12 4.31 2.56
N VAL A 32 1.44 4.48 3.84
CA VAL A 32 2.64 5.21 4.26
C VAL A 32 3.70 4.15 4.54
N CYS A 33 4.84 4.26 3.89
CA CYS A 33 5.87 3.22 3.93
C CYS A 33 7.18 3.78 4.42
N VAL A 34 7.85 3.03 5.28
CA VAL A 34 9.24 3.31 5.67
C VAL A 34 10.14 2.48 4.77
N MET A 35 11.05 3.13 4.09
CA MET A 35 11.93 2.50 3.12
C MET A 35 13.25 2.08 3.74
N LYS A 36 13.99 1.24 3.03
CA LYS A 36 15.30 0.76 3.52
C LYS A 36 16.29 1.88 3.75
N ASP A 37 16.15 2.98 3.06
CA ASP A 37 17.02 4.15 3.25
C ASP A 37 16.55 5.08 4.36
N ASN A 38 15.57 4.64 5.17
CA ASN A 38 14.96 5.37 6.27
C ASN A 38 14.14 6.58 5.87
N THR A 39 13.80 6.70 4.59
CA THR A 39 12.83 7.71 4.15
C THR A 39 11.42 7.19 4.28
N ILE A 40 10.47 8.12 4.30
CA ILE A 40 9.04 7.78 4.33
C ILE A 40 8.46 8.17 3.00
N GLN A 41 7.81 7.21 2.34
CA GLN A 41 7.20 7.43 1.05
C GLN A 41 5.75 6.98 1.10
N ILE A 42 4.94 7.56 0.23
CA ILE A 42 3.54 7.18 0.13
C ILE A 42 3.35 6.40 -1.16
N PHE A 43 2.74 5.23 -1.03
CA PHE A 43 2.41 4.38 -2.17
C PHE A 43 0.90 4.26 -2.30
N THR A 44 0.45 4.16 -3.54
CA THR A 44 -0.94 3.85 -3.82
C THR A 44 -1.02 2.44 -4.36
N GLY A 45 -2.04 1.71 -3.94
CA GLY A 45 -2.26 0.35 -4.39
C GLY A 45 -3.59 0.22 -5.10
N MET A 46 -3.60 -0.50 -6.20
CA MET A 46 -4.81 -0.78 -6.95
C MET A 46 -4.63 -2.05 -7.77
N CYS A 47 -5.72 -2.57 -8.27
CA CYS A 47 -5.70 -3.75 -9.11
C CYS A 47 -6.07 -3.40 -10.52
N ASP A 48 -5.40 -4.03 -11.47
CA ASP A 48 -5.73 -3.93 -12.88
C ASP A 48 -6.15 -5.29 -13.40
N GLU A 49 -7.00 -5.28 -14.40
CA GLU A 49 -7.42 -6.49 -15.06
C GLU A 49 -6.66 -6.63 -16.38
N THR A 50 -6.07 -7.80 -16.58
CA THR A 50 -5.34 -8.09 -17.82
C THR A 50 -6.31 -8.54 -18.91
N TYR A 51 -5.76 -8.73 -20.10
CA TYR A 51 -6.52 -9.24 -21.24
C TYR A 51 -7.18 -10.57 -20.96
N ASP A 52 -6.53 -11.40 -20.16
CA ASP A 52 -7.02 -12.74 -19.83
C ASP A 52 -8.00 -12.74 -18.67
N GLY A 53 -8.31 -11.59 -18.13
CA GLY A 53 -9.20 -11.48 -16.99
C GLY A 53 -8.52 -11.70 -15.65
N GLU A 54 -7.20 -11.77 -15.63
CA GLU A 54 -6.47 -11.86 -14.38
C GLU A 54 -6.45 -10.52 -13.65
N ILE A 55 -6.54 -10.58 -12.34
CA ILE A 55 -6.42 -9.40 -11.49
C ILE A 55 -4.97 -9.29 -11.04
N VAL A 56 -4.33 -8.19 -11.37
CA VAL A 56 -2.95 -7.93 -11.00
C VAL A 56 -2.90 -6.78 -10.03
N GLN A 57 -2.33 -7.04 -8.85
CA GLN A 57 -2.14 -6.04 -7.82
C GLN A 57 -0.84 -5.30 -8.07
N HIS A 58 -0.86 -3.97 -7.91
CA HIS A 58 0.38 -3.23 -8.02
C HIS A 58 0.36 -2.01 -7.10
N LEU A 59 1.57 -1.56 -6.79
CA LEU A 59 1.81 -0.41 -5.93
C LEU A 59 2.70 0.56 -6.66
N ASP A 60 2.33 1.83 -6.60
CA ASP A 60 3.11 2.91 -7.22
C ASP A 60 3.45 3.96 -6.18
N CYS A 61 4.70 4.40 -6.19
CA CYS A 61 5.09 5.53 -5.36
C CYS A 61 4.45 6.80 -5.89
N ILE A 62 3.89 7.61 -5.00
CA ILE A 62 3.25 8.86 -5.37
C ILE A 62 4.23 9.80 -6.05
N ASP A 63 5.49 9.78 -5.61
CA ASP A 63 6.52 10.63 -6.19
C ASP A 63 7.21 9.88 -7.33
N ASP A 64 6.79 10.17 -8.56
CA ASP A 64 7.31 9.52 -9.76
C ASP A 64 8.80 9.77 -9.99
N SER A 65 9.36 10.80 -9.36
CA SER A 65 10.78 11.09 -9.53
C SER A 65 11.67 10.11 -8.79
N LEU A 66 11.08 9.31 -7.90
CA LEU A 66 11.81 8.35 -7.08
C LEU A 66 11.61 6.94 -7.63
N ASP A 67 12.70 6.21 -7.68
CA ASP A 67 12.71 4.86 -8.23
C ASP A 67 12.74 3.84 -7.11
N TYR A 68 11.65 3.79 -6.35
CA TYR A 68 11.51 2.83 -5.26
C TYR A 68 10.74 1.59 -5.72
N ASP A 69 11.18 0.45 -5.24
CA ASP A 69 10.51 -0.83 -5.47
C ASP A 69 9.80 -1.26 -4.19
N ILE A 70 8.82 -2.14 -4.31
CA ILE A 70 8.15 -2.69 -3.14
C ILE A 70 9.11 -3.47 -2.25
N ASP A 71 10.18 -4.03 -2.83
CA ASP A 71 11.21 -4.72 -2.06
C ASP A 71 11.98 -3.78 -1.13
N ASP A 72 11.90 -2.47 -1.38
CA ASP A 72 12.54 -1.47 -0.54
C ASP A 72 11.70 -1.08 0.66
N ILE A 73 10.48 -1.56 0.75
CA ILE A 73 9.58 -1.25 1.85
C ILE A 73 9.91 -2.12 3.06
N VAL A 74 10.23 -1.48 4.18
CA VAL A 74 10.53 -2.18 5.44
C VAL A 74 9.27 -2.40 6.25
N MET A 75 8.46 -1.36 6.38
CA MET A 75 7.19 -1.44 7.11
C MET A 75 6.21 -0.45 6.50
N TRP A 76 4.96 -0.69 6.73
CA TRP A 76 3.89 0.11 6.12
C TRP A 76 2.68 0.19 7.02
N ILE A 77 1.86 1.20 6.79
CA ILE A 77 0.57 1.34 7.43
C ILE A 77 -0.42 1.82 6.38
N GLU A 78 -1.57 1.21 6.36
CA GLU A 78 -2.61 1.65 5.42
C GLU A 78 -3.32 2.86 5.99
N VAL A 79 -3.42 3.92 5.18
CA VAL A 79 -4.10 5.14 5.56
C VAL A 79 -5.55 5.01 5.16
N PRO A 80 -6.50 5.17 6.09
CA PRO A 80 -7.91 5.09 5.75
C PRO A 80 -8.27 6.10 4.68
N TYR A 81 -9.01 5.66 3.69
CA TYR A 81 -9.52 6.55 2.66
C TYR A 81 -10.76 7.25 3.20
N ILE A 82 -10.65 8.55 3.36
CA ILE A 82 -11.78 9.35 3.81
C ILE A 82 -12.43 9.96 2.59
N ASN A 83 -13.59 9.45 2.26
CA ASN A 83 -14.35 9.97 1.15
C ASN A 83 -15.14 11.19 1.63
N LYS A 84 -14.63 12.36 1.30
CA LYS A 84 -15.34 13.58 1.60
C LYS A 84 -16.31 13.86 0.49
N SER A 85 -17.48 13.52 0.75
CA SER A 85 -18.57 13.85 -0.17
C SER A 85 -19.10 15.23 0.13
#